data_2b998760e3182da24bc2a2a03bb38bd3
#
_entry.id   2b998760e3182da24bc2a2a03bb38bd3
#
_cell.length_a   1.000
_cell.length_b   1.000
_cell.length_c   1.000
_cell.angle_alpha   90.00
_cell.angle_beta   90.00
_cell.angle_gamma   90.00
#
_symmetry.space_group_name_H-M   'P 1'
#
loop_
_entity.id
_entity.type
_entity.pdbx_description
1 polymer ?
#
loop_
_entity_poly.entity_id
_entity_poly.type
_entity_poly.pdbx_seq_one_letter_code
_entity_poly.pdbx_strand_id
1 'polypeptide(L)'
;MKVGLVDVDGHNFPNLVLMKLSAWHKRQGDSVHLLRPDDVLLGGDLFGGYDKLYAACVFTANAETARRLAEIGAEVGGTGTDRTHTLPHEIEHIYPDYALYGDTATAYGFLTRGCPRACPFCIVADKEGRASRKVADLRSFWDGERHIKLLDPNLLAAAEHMELLRQLAASGAWVDFTQGLDARLLTEDNIKAINEIKVKMIHFAWDNPRDESIPRQLQFFAERTSIWDYRRRRIYLLTNYWSTHAEDLHRVYWLREHGYDPYVMIYDKQNAPRETRRLQRWVNNKIIFRSCERFEDYKG
;
A
#
# COMPACT_ATOMS: atom_id res chain seq x y z
N MET A 1 -10.16 -12.03 -28.33
CA MET A 1 -11.01 -10.87 -28.01
C MET A 1 -10.13 -9.64 -27.81
N LYS A 2 -10.70 -8.44 -27.96
CA LYS A 2 -10.05 -7.18 -27.60
C LYS A 2 -10.56 -6.73 -26.22
N VAL A 3 -9.68 -6.68 -25.24
CA VAL A 3 -10.03 -6.45 -23.83
C VAL A 3 -9.47 -5.09 -23.38
N GLY A 4 -10.33 -4.25 -22.81
CA GLY A 4 -9.95 -3.00 -22.20
C GLY A 4 -9.89 -3.12 -20.68
N LEU A 5 -8.79 -2.65 -20.09
CA LEU A 5 -8.58 -2.60 -18.64
C LEU A 5 -8.51 -1.14 -18.21
N VAL A 6 -9.52 -0.66 -17.50
CA VAL A 6 -9.64 0.74 -17.07
C VAL A 6 -9.12 0.90 -15.64
N ASP A 7 -8.03 1.66 -15.49
CA ASP A 7 -7.55 2.06 -14.17
C ASP A 7 -8.23 3.38 -13.76
N VAL A 8 -9.22 3.27 -12.87
CA VAL A 8 -10.06 4.40 -12.46
C VAL A 8 -9.30 5.40 -11.59
N ASP A 9 -8.30 4.93 -10.87
CA ASP A 9 -7.52 5.74 -9.92
C ASP A 9 -6.27 6.37 -10.57
N GLY A 10 -6.01 6.02 -11.83
CA GLY A 10 -4.89 6.53 -12.62
C GLY A 10 -3.62 5.68 -12.51
N HIS A 11 -2.76 5.82 -13.51
CA HIS A 11 -1.63 4.92 -13.75
C HIS A 11 -0.40 5.15 -12.83
N ASN A 12 -0.47 6.08 -11.88
CA ASN A 12 0.66 6.38 -10.97
C ASN A 12 0.87 5.28 -9.91
N PHE A 13 -0.17 4.47 -9.66
CA PHE A 13 -0.13 3.35 -8.72
C PHE A 13 -0.60 2.10 -9.46
N PRO A 14 0.33 1.29 -10.00
CA PRO A 14 -0.02 0.10 -10.76
C PRO A 14 -1.01 -0.81 -10.02
N ASN A 15 -2.10 -1.17 -10.69
CA ASN A 15 -3.17 -1.95 -10.11
C ASN A 15 -2.94 -3.45 -10.33
N LEU A 16 -2.69 -4.19 -9.23
CA LEU A 16 -2.36 -5.61 -9.29
C LEU A 16 -3.49 -6.47 -9.90
N VAL A 17 -4.76 -6.08 -9.67
CA VAL A 17 -5.92 -6.80 -10.25
C VAL A 17 -5.89 -6.70 -11.76
N LEU A 18 -5.65 -5.50 -12.32
CA LEU A 18 -5.56 -5.29 -13.76
C LEU A 18 -4.36 -6.01 -14.38
N MET A 19 -3.22 -6.09 -13.67
CA MET A 19 -2.07 -6.88 -14.13
C MET A 19 -2.39 -8.37 -14.21
N LYS A 20 -3.14 -8.91 -13.24
CA LYS A 20 -3.58 -10.32 -13.23
C LYS A 20 -4.58 -10.59 -14.34
N LEU A 21 -5.57 -9.72 -14.54
CA LEU A 21 -6.52 -9.80 -15.66
C LEU A 21 -5.80 -9.73 -17.01
N SER A 22 -4.80 -8.85 -17.14
CA SER A 22 -3.97 -8.79 -18.35
C SER A 22 -3.25 -10.10 -18.62
N ALA A 23 -2.59 -10.66 -17.62
CA ALA A 23 -1.88 -11.93 -17.74
C ALA A 23 -2.83 -13.07 -18.13
N TRP A 24 -4.02 -13.11 -17.53
CA TRP A 24 -5.07 -14.10 -17.82
C TRP A 24 -5.52 -14.04 -19.28
N HIS A 25 -5.93 -12.86 -19.76
CA HIS A 25 -6.43 -12.68 -21.11
C HIS A 25 -5.34 -12.91 -22.17
N LYS A 26 -4.12 -12.42 -21.95
CA LYS A 26 -2.98 -12.67 -22.84
C LYS A 26 -2.66 -14.15 -22.99
N ARG A 27 -2.79 -14.96 -21.92
CA ARG A 27 -2.62 -16.43 -22.00
C ARG A 27 -3.67 -17.09 -22.89
N GLN A 28 -4.83 -16.47 -23.07
CA GLN A 28 -5.91 -16.96 -23.93
C GLN A 28 -5.80 -16.43 -25.38
N GLY A 29 -4.76 -15.65 -25.69
CA GLY A 29 -4.54 -15.05 -26.99
C GLY A 29 -5.34 -13.77 -27.23
N ASP A 30 -5.90 -13.17 -26.20
CA ASP A 30 -6.63 -11.91 -26.29
C ASP A 30 -5.67 -10.71 -26.41
N SER A 31 -6.11 -9.66 -27.12
CA SER A 31 -5.42 -8.38 -27.18
C SER A 31 -5.88 -7.51 -25.99
N VAL A 32 -4.93 -7.06 -25.16
CA VAL A 32 -5.23 -6.34 -23.91
C VAL A 32 -4.66 -4.93 -23.97
N HIS A 33 -5.46 -3.95 -23.57
CA HIS A 33 -5.13 -2.53 -23.56
C HIS A 33 -5.42 -1.90 -22.20
N LEU A 34 -4.44 -1.18 -21.64
CA LEU A 34 -4.66 -0.34 -20.46
C LEU A 34 -5.24 1.00 -20.88
N LEU A 35 -6.33 1.41 -20.26
CA LEU A 35 -7.13 2.58 -20.62
C LEU A 35 -7.29 3.53 -19.41
N ARG A 36 -7.50 4.81 -19.73
CA ARG A 36 -8.01 5.79 -18.75
C ARG A 36 -9.53 5.86 -18.83
N PRO A 37 -10.23 6.28 -17.77
CA PRO A 37 -11.68 6.45 -17.80
C PRO A 37 -12.17 7.32 -18.95
N ASP A 38 -11.46 8.42 -19.24
CA ASP A 38 -11.83 9.36 -20.30
C ASP A 38 -11.74 8.75 -21.70
N ASP A 39 -10.78 7.83 -21.93
CA ASP A 39 -10.63 7.14 -23.21
C ASP A 39 -11.91 6.34 -23.57
N VAL A 40 -12.65 5.90 -22.55
CA VAL A 40 -13.86 5.11 -22.71
C VAL A 40 -15.12 5.99 -22.64
N LEU A 41 -15.20 6.88 -21.63
CA LEU A 41 -16.41 7.68 -21.36
C LEU A 41 -16.64 8.81 -22.35
N LEU A 42 -15.59 9.32 -23.03
CA LEU A 42 -15.64 10.42 -23.98
C LEU A 42 -15.52 9.95 -25.44
N GLY A 43 -15.16 8.71 -25.68
CA GLY A 43 -14.81 8.17 -27.00
C GLY A 43 -15.97 7.95 -27.98
N GLY A 44 -17.21 8.24 -27.63
CA GLY A 44 -18.38 8.24 -28.54
C GLY A 44 -18.88 6.89 -29.06
N ASP A 45 -18.07 5.86 -29.07
CA ASP A 45 -18.45 4.47 -29.33
C ASP A 45 -18.65 3.73 -28.01
N LEU A 46 -19.84 3.15 -27.82
CA LEU A 46 -20.08 2.23 -26.71
C LEU A 46 -18.99 1.14 -26.76
N PHE A 47 -18.14 1.07 -25.74
CA PHE A 47 -16.98 0.14 -25.64
C PHE A 47 -15.72 0.51 -26.47
N GLY A 48 -15.66 1.57 -27.28
CA GLY A 48 -14.44 1.91 -28.06
C GLY A 48 -13.92 0.76 -28.91
N GLY A 49 -14.78 -0.14 -29.39
CA GLY A 49 -14.42 -1.35 -30.12
C GLY A 49 -13.79 -2.44 -29.27
N TYR A 50 -14.02 -2.49 -27.95
CA TYR A 50 -13.62 -3.57 -27.05
C TYR A 50 -14.73 -4.60 -26.89
N ASP A 51 -14.37 -5.89 -26.91
CA ASP A 51 -15.31 -7.01 -26.70
C ASP A 51 -15.64 -7.15 -25.20
N LYS A 52 -14.71 -6.75 -24.33
CA LYS A 52 -14.87 -6.78 -22.86
C LYS A 52 -14.13 -5.62 -22.20
N LEU A 53 -14.76 -5.02 -21.20
CA LEU A 53 -14.18 -3.96 -20.37
C LEU A 53 -14.19 -4.38 -18.89
N TYR A 54 -13.06 -4.19 -18.23
CA TYR A 54 -12.93 -4.25 -16.78
C TYR A 54 -12.50 -2.90 -16.25
N ALA A 55 -13.01 -2.53 -15.08
CA ALA A 55 -12.62 -1.30 -14.41
C ALA A 55 -12.27 -1.58 -12.94
N ALA A 56 -11.10 -1.13 -12.51
CA ALA A 56 -10.67 -1.26 -11.12
C ALA A 56 -10.66 0.11 -10.43
N CYS A 57 -11.38 0.21 -9.30
CA CYS A 57 -11.48 1.41 -8.47
C CYS A 57 -11.12 1.08 -7.02
N VAL A 58 -10.03 1.66 -6.50
CA VAL A 58 -9.54 1.44 -5.14
C VAL A 58 -10.05 2.54 -4.20
N PHE A 59 -10.12 3.79 -4.67
CA PHE A 59 -10.47 4.94 -3.86
C PHE A 59 -11.95 5.32 -4.02
N THR A 60 -12.67 5.44 -2.91
CA THR A 60 -14.10 5.85 -2.89
C THR A 60 -14.35 7.21 -3.52
N ALA A 61 -13.35 8.08 -3.54
CA ALA A 61 -13.44 9.38 -4.22
C ALA A 61 -13.73 9.25 -5.74
N ASN A 62 -13.36 8.13 -6.35
CA ASN A 62 -13.53 7.85 -7.77
C ASN A 62 -14.71 6.90 -8.05
N ALA A 63 -15.50 6.55 -7.03
CA ALA A 63 -16.63 5.60 -7.17
C ALA A 63 -17.68 6.05 -8.21
N GLU A 64 -17.91 7.35 -8.36
CA GLU A 64 -18.83 7.89 -9.37
C GLU A 64 -18.34 7.61 -10.81
N THR A 65 -17.05 7.77 -11.07
CA THR A 65 -16.45 7.40 -12.36
C THR A 65 -16.60 5.90 -12.62
N ALA A 66 -16.36 5.08 -11.60
CA ALA A 66 -16.54 3.63 -11.70
C ALA A 66 -18.00 3.24 -11.97
N ARG A 67 -18.98 3.92 -11.35
CA ARG A 67 -20.41 3.73 -11.60
C ARG A 67 -20.77 4.03 -13.06
N ARG A 68 -20.28 5.14 -13.62
CA ARG A 68 -20.49 5.50 -15.03
C ARG A 68 -19.92 4.45 -16.00
N LEU A 69 -18.76 3.86 -15.66
CA LEU A 69 -18.18 2.76 -16.45
C LEU A 69 -19.05 1.49 -16.37
N ALA A 70 -19.65 1.20 -15.21
CA ALA A 70 -20.58 0.09 -15.08
C ALA A 70 -21.87 0.30 -15.93
N GLU A 71 -22.37 1.52 -16.02
CA GLU A 71 -23.54 1.85 -16.84
C GLU A 71 -23.35 1.58 -18.33
N ILE A 72 -22.14 1.70 -18.82
CA ILE A 72 -21.79 1.33 -20.20
C ILE A 72 -21.37 -0.13 -20.35
N GLY A 73 -21.49 -0.96 -19.30
CA GLY A 73 -21.27 -2.42 -19.33
C GLY A 73 -19.87 -2.88 -18.93
N ALA A 74 -19.02 -2.04 -18.34
CA ALA A 74 -17.77 -2.50 -17.78
C ALA A 74 -18.02 -3.34 -16.51
N GLU A 75 -17.26 -4.44 -16.37
CA GLU A 75 -17.20 -5.21 -15.13
C GLU A 75 -16.33 -4.45 -14.12
N VAL A 76 -16.96 -3.94 -13.06
CA VAL A 76 -16.33 -3.03 -12.10
C VAL A 76 -16.02 -3.75 -10.80
N GLY A 77 -14.80 -3.58 -10.28
CA GLY A 77 -14.38 -4.09 -8.98
C GLY A 77 -13.42 -3.16 -8.26
N GLY A 78 -13.07 -3.56 -7.04
CA GLY A 78 -12.12 -2.85 -6.19
C GLY A 78 -12.77 -2.20 -4.96
N THR A 79 -11.94 -1.90 -3.96
CA THR A 79 -12.36 -1.43 -2.63
C THR A 79 -13.15 -0.14 -2.61
N GLY A 80 -13.01 0.69 -3.65
CA GLY A 80 -13.73 1.95 -3.78
C GLY A 80 -15.20 1.78 -4.15
N THR A 81 -15.59 0.60 -4.68
CA THR A 81 -16.95 0.27 -5.13
C THR A 81 -17.54 -0.89 -4.35
N ASP A 82 -16.87 -2.05 -4.38
CA ASP A 82 -17.34 -3.26 -3.71
C ASP A 82 -16.18 -3.95 -2.97
N ARG A 83 -16.31 -4.10 -1.66
CA ARG A 83 -15.32 -4.76 -0.80
C ARG A 83 -15.39 -6.28 -0.84
N THR A 84 -16.48 -6.83 -1.36
CA THR A 84 -16.73 -8.28 -1.40
C THR A 84 -16.34 -8.91 -2.73
N HIS A 85 -16.22 -8.10 -3.79
CA HIS A 85 -15.83 -8.58 -5.10
C HIS A 85 -14.37 -9.06 -5.09
N THR A 86 -14.16 -10.30 -5.47
CA THR A 86 -12.83 -10.94 -5.56
C THR A 86 -12.62 -11.54 -6.93
N LEU A 87 -11.37 -11.62 -7.37
CA LEU A 87 -11.04 -12.34 -8.59
C LEU A 87 -11.33 -13.85 -8.45
N PRO A 88 -11.73 -14.52 -9.53
CA PRO A 88 -11.72 -15.98 -9.60
C PRO A 88 -10.36 -16.54 -9.20
N HIS A 89 -10.36 -17.73 -8.57
CA HIS A 89 -9.14 -18.33 -8.01
C HIS A 89 -8.02 -18.48 -9.05
N GLU A 90 -8.34 -18.89 -10.27
CA GLU A 90 -7.38 -19.04 -11.36
C GLU A 90 -6.74 -17.73 -11.83
N ILE A 91 -7.43 -16.60 -11.64
CA ILE A 91 -6.90 -15.27 -11.96
C ILE A 91 -6.13 -14.71 -10.74
N GLU A 92 -6.63 -14.94 -9.52
CA GLU A 92 -5.97 -14.44 -8.29
C GLU A 92 -4.56 -15.00 -8.14
N HIS A 93 -4.30 -16.23 -8.58
CA HIS A 93 -3.00 -16.90 -8.43
C HIS A 93 -2.12 -16.87 -9.69
N ILE A 94 -2.51 -16.10 -10.72
CA ILE A 94 -1.68 -15.94 -11.91
C ILE A 94 -0.53 -14.96 -11.64
N TYR A 95 0.64 -15.24 -12.26
CA TYR A 95 1.76 -14.30 -12.24
C TYR A 95 1.38 -12.99 -12.94
N PRO A 96 1.57 -11.81 -12.31
CA PRO A 96 1.08 -10.54 -12.85
C PRO A 96 1.83 -10.10 -14.11
N ASP A 97 1.14 -9.43 -15.01
CA ASP A 97 1.72 -8.80 -16.19
C ASP A 97 2.24 -7.40 -15.85
N TYR A 98 3.47 -7.30 -15.37
CA TYR A 98 4.10 -6.03 -15.02
C TYR A 98 4.31 -5.11 -16.23
N ALA A 99 4.42 -5.67 -17.44
CA ALA A 99 4.57 -4.90 -18.67
C ALA A 99 3.33 -4.05 -18.98
N LEU A 100 2.16 -4.36 -18.41
CA LEU A 100 0.93 -3.58 -18.59
C LEU A 100 1.12 -2.09 -18.22
N TYR A 101 1.92 -1.80 -17.20
CA TYR A 101 2.24 -0.44 -16.76
C TYR A 101 3.62 0.05 -17.21
N GLY A 102 4.31 -0.72 -18.02
CA GLY A 102 5.64 -0.38 -18.52
C GLY A 102 6.79 -0.53 -17.50
N ASP A 103 6.51 -0.99 -16.28
CA ASP A 103 7.54 -1.27 -15.25
C ASP A 103 7.70 -2.78 -15.08
N THR A 104 8.73 -3.33 -15.67
CA THR A 104 9.11 -4.75 -15.53
C THR A 104 10.17 -4.98 -14.46
N ALA A 105 10.64 -3.93 -13.80
CA ALA A 105 11.67 -4.02 -12.77
C ALA A 105 11.13 -4.16 -11.36
N THR A 106 9.81 -3.99 -11.15
CA THR A 106 9.16 -4.00 -9.84
C THR A 106 8.06 -5.05 -9.77
N ALA A 107 8.22 -6.03 -8.90
CA ALA A 107 7.19 -6.99 -8.54
C ALA A 107 6.24 -6.42 -7.47
N TYR A 108 4.95 -6.72 -7.58
CA TYR A 108 3.91 -6.32 -6.63
C TYR A 108 3.15 -7.56 -6.18
N GLY A 109 2.97 -7.73 -4.86
CA GLY A 109 2.20 -8.87 -4.38
C GLY A 109 1.95 -8.88 -2.90
N PHE A 110 1.24 -9.92 -2.50
CA PHE A 110 0.91 -10.24 -1.12
C PHE A 110 1.49 -11.61 -0.78
N LEU A 111 2.27 -11.70 0.29
CA LEU A 111 2.66 -12.95 0.93
C LEU A 111 1.59 -13.37 1.95
N THR A 112 0.98 -12.37 2.61
CA THR A 112 -0.05 -12.56 3.62
C THR A 112 -1.25 -11.66 3.40
N ARG A 113 -2.42 -12.10 3.86
CA ARG A 113 -3.68 -11.34 3.88
C ARG A 113 -4.32 -11.40 5.27
N GLY A 114 -5.08 -10.35 5.61
CA GLY A 114 -5.77 -10.21 6.88
C GLY A 114 -4.93 -9.59 7.99
N CYS A 115 -5.58 -9.15 9.06
CA CYS A 115 -4.91 -8.50 10.20
C CYS A 115 -5.69 -8.71 11.50
N PRO A 116 -5.05 -9.22 12.59
CA PRO A 116 -5.73 -9.46 13.86
C PRO A 116 -6.04 -8.18 14.65
N ARG A 117 -5.50 -7.02 14.24
CA ARG A 117 -5.70 -5.76 14.98
C ARG A 117 -7.11 -5.22 14.91
N ALA A 118 -7.81 -5.45 13.79
CA ALA A 118 -9.19 -4.99 13.61
C ALA A 118 -9.42 -3.53 14.02
N CYS A 119 -8.49 -2.65 13.63
CA CYS A 119 -8.56 -1.22 13.95
C CYS A 119 -9.85 -0.62 13.37
N PRO A 120 -10.63 0.18 14.14
CA PRO A 120 -11.97 0.61 13.73
C PRO A 120 -11.99 1.54 12.50
N PHE A 121 -10.86 2.14 12.15
CA PHE A 121 -10.70 2.96 10.94
C PHE A 121 -10.21 2.16 9.71
N CYS A 122 -9.85 0.88 9.88
CA CYS A 122 -9.19 0.08 8.86
C CYS A 122 -10.13 -0.96 8.27
N ILE A 123 -10.17 -1.04 6.93
CA ILE A 123 -11.05 -1.96 6.20
C ILE A 123 -10.52 -3.40 6.17
N VAL A 124 -9.25 -3.64 6.55
CA VAL A 124 -8.59 -4.94 6.33
C VAL A 124 -9.29 -6.09 7.05
N ALA A 125 -9.69 -5.88 8.32
CA ALA A 125 -10.34 -6.93 9.09
C ALA A 125 -11.69 -7.35 8.49
N ASP A 126 -12.44 -6.41 7.93
CA ASP A 126 -13.74 -6.66 7.30
C ASP A 126 -13.59 -7.29 5.92
N LYS A 127 -12.57 -6.86 5.16
CA LYS A 127 -12.34 -7.32 3.78
C LYS A 127 -11.57 -8.64 3.71
N GLU A 128 -10.54 -8.80 4.54
CA GLU A 128 -9.56 -9.90 4.41
C GLU A 128 -9.57 -10.85 5.61
N GLY A 129 -10.30 -10.51 6.67
CA GLY A 129 -10.41 -11.29 7.90
C GLY A 129 -9.49 -10.85 9.02
N ARG A 130 -9.78 -11.37 10.22
CA ARG A 130 -9.14 -10.99 11.49
C ARG A 130 -7.94 -11.87 11.88
N ALA A 131 -7.35 -12.56 10.91
CA ALA A 131 -6.13 -13.33 11.10
C ALA A 131 -5.20 -13.09 9.92
N SER A 132 -3.93 -12.80 10.18
CA SER A 132 -2.94 -12.78 9.12
C SER A 132 -2.60 -14.22 8.73
N ARG A 133 -2.78 -14.56 7.46
CA ARG A 133 -2.52 -15.90 6.91
C ARG A 133 -1.66 -15.79 5.66
N LYS A 134 -0.75 -16.73 5.48
CA LYS A 134 0.02 -16.90 4.25
C LYS A 134 -0.94 -17.19 3.09
N VAL A 135 -0.81 -16.47 1.98
CA VAL A 135 -1.60 -16.65 0.75
C VAL A 135 -0.75 -16.97 -0.46
N ALA A 136 0.54 -16.70 -0.40
CA ALA A 136 1.47 -17.00 -1.49
C ALA A 136 2.90 -17.18 -0.97
N ASP A 137 3.72 -17.86 -1.75
CA ASP A 137 5.17 -17.79 -1.69
C ASP A 137 5.67 -16.67 -2.63
N LEU A 138 6.87 -16.17 -2.36
CA LEU A 138 7.43 -15.06 -3.14
C LEU A 138 7.45 -15.34 -4.65
N ARG A 139 7.76 -16.58 -5.04
CA ARG A 139 7.79 -17.01 -6.45
C ARG A 139 6.46 -16.90 -7.19
N SER A 140 5.36 -16.75 -6.48
CA SER A 140 4.05 -16.57 -7.10
C SER A 140 3.89 -15.23 -7.82
N PHE A 141 4.72 -14.23 -7.48
CA PHE A 141 4.65 -12.89 -8.08
C PHE A 141 6.02 -12.23 -8.30
N TRP A 142 7.15 -12.92 -8.00
CA TRP A 142 8.50 -12.44 -8.24
C TRP A 142 9.34 -13.52 -8.93
N ASP A 143 10.00 -13.15 -10.02
CA ASP A 143 10.87 -14.05 -10.81
C ASP A 143 12.15 -13.35 -11.27
N GLY A 144 12.75 -12.56 -10.37
CA GLY A 144 14.03 -11.89 -10.61
C GLY A 144 13.92 -10.37 -10.78
N GLU A 145 12.76 -9.76 -10.62
CA GLU A 145 12.59 -8.32 -10.64
C GLU A 145 13.52 -7.66 -9.58
N ARG A 146 14.07 -6.52 -9.95
CA ARG A 146 15.04 -5.81 -9.10
C ARG A 146 14.43 -5.28 -7.80
N HIS A 147 13.14 -4.96 -7.83
CA HIS A 147 12.39 -4.39 -6.73
C HIS A 147 11.16 -5.26 -6.40
N ILE A 148 10.84 -5.33 -5.12
CA ILE A 148 9.61 -5.96 -4.62
C ILE A 148 8.86 -4.91 -3.80
N LYS A 149 7.59 -4.66 -4.11
CA LYS A 149 6.66 -3.92 -3.26
C LYS A 149 5.66 -4.88 -2.64
N LEU A 150 5.78 -5.07 -1.34
CA LEU A 150 4.84 -5.88 -0.56
C LEU A 150 3.62 -5.04 -0.18
N LEU A 151 2.46 -5.63 -0.43
CA LEU A 151 1.16 -5.02 -0.15
C LEU A 151 0.49 -5.63 1.10
N ASP A 152 1.24 -6.40 1.86
CA ASP A 152 0.80 -7.16 3.04
C ASP A 152 0.26 -6.26 4.14
N PRO A 153 -0.97 -6.49 4.65
CA PRO A 153 -1.54 -5.65 5.71
C PRO A 153 -0.83 -5.80 7.06
N ASN A 154 -0.32 -7.00 7.36
CA ASN A 154 0.42 -7.28 8.60
C ASN A 154 1.22 -8.58 8.48
N LEU A 155 2.35 -8.53 7.80
CA LEU A 155 3.22 -9.69 7.56
C LEU A 155 3.67 -10.36 8.86
N LEU A 156 4.10 -9.58 9.86
CA LEU A 156 4.66 -10.13 11.11
C LEU A 156 3.64 -10.87 11.97
N ALA A 157 2.34 -10.69 11.73
CA ALA A 157 1.29 -11.41 12.45
C ALA A 157 1.00 -12.81 11.88
N ALA A 158 1.54 -13.16 10.73
CA ALA A 158 1.41 -14.51 10.17
C ALA A 158 2.32 -15.50 10.88
N ALA A 159 1.85 -16.72 11.09
CA ALA A 159 2.65 -17.78 11.71
C ALA A 159 3.94 -18.06 10.92
N GLU A 160 3.86 -17.98 9.61
CA GLU A 160 4.97 -18.27 8.69
C GLU A 160 5.87 -17.06 8.40
N HIS A 161 5.72 -15.93 9.12
CA HIS A 161 6.45 -14.68 8.83
C HIS A 161 7.97 -14.88 8.75
N MET A 162 8.56 -15.72 9.58
CA MET A 162 10.02 -15.99 9.55
C MET A 162 10.47 -16.70 8.28
N GLU A 163 9.65 -17.62 7.76
CA GLU A 163 9.90 -18.26 6.46
C GLU A 163 9.81 -17.24 5.32
N LEU A 164 8.78 -16.40 5.34
CA LEU A 164 8.56 -15.37 4.33
C LEU A 164 9.67 -14.32 4.31
N LEU A 165 10.16 -13.90 5.50
CA LEU A 165 11.33 -13.02 5.59
C LEU A 165 12.58 -13.65 4.98
N ARG A 166 12.81 -14.96 5.20
CA ARG A 166 13.94 -15.66 4.55
C ARG A 166 13.80 -15.73 3.03
N GLN A 167 12.60 -15.94 2.50
CA GLN A 167 12.35 -15.88 1.05
C GLN A 167 12.71 -14.51 0.48
N LEU A 168 12.35 -13.42 1.18
CA LEU A 168 12.70 -12.06 0.79
C LEU A 168 14.22 -11.81 0.84
N ALA A 169 14.90 -12.28 1.88
CA ALA A 169 16.36 -12.17 1.99
C ALA A 169 17.06 -12.93 0.85
N ALA A 170 16.63 -14.17 0.57
CA ALA A 170 17.18 -15.01 -0.49
C ALA A 170 16.96 -14.45 -1.89
N SER A 171 15.93 -13.60 -2.11
CA SER A 171 15.67 -12.96 -3.40
C SER A 171 16.81 -12.03 -3.84
N GLY A 172 17.49 -11.38 -2.91
CA GLY A 172 18.47 -10.34 -3.18
C GLY A 172 17.90 -9.06 -3.82
N ALA A 173 16.57 -8.97 -4.00
CA ALA A 173 15.89 -7.79 -4.51
C ALA A 173 15.76 -6.69 -3.45
N TRP A 174 15.51 -5.46 -3.90
CA TRP A 174 15.20 -4.34 -3.00
C TRP A 174 13.72 -4.38 -2.58
N VAL A 175 13.48 -4.59 -1.28
CA VAL A 175 12.12 -4.77 -0.73
C VAL A 175 11.60 -3.48 -0.11
N ASP A 176 10.37 -3.13 -0.50
CA ASP A 176 9.56 -2.06 0.11
C ASP A 176 8.37 -2.70 0.85
N PHE A 177 8.36 -2.59 2.18
CA PHE A 177 7.25 -3.03 3.04
C PHE A 177 6.15 -1.96 3.06
N THR A 178 5.47 -1.76 1.94
CA THR A 178 4.67 -0.57 1.59
C THR A 178 3.53 -0.27 2.57
N GLN A 179 2.82 -1.30 3.06
CA GLN A 179 1.66 -1.10 3.95
C GLN A 179 2.05 -1.00 5.43
N GLY A 180 3.28 -1.38 5.75
CA GLY A 180 3.82 -1.32 7.09
C GLY A 180 3.77 -2.63 7.86
N LEU A 181 4.74 -2.76 8.76
CA LEU A 181 4.85 -3.86 9.71
C LEU A 181 4.28 -3.41 11.06
N ASP A 182 3.71 -4.33 11.82
CA ASP A 182 3.25 -4.04 13.18
C ASP A 182 4.44 -4.02 14.15
N ALA A 183 4.86 -2.83 14.57
CA ALA A 183 6.01 -2.65 15.45
C ALA A 183 5.90 -3.44 16.75
N ARG A 184 4.68 -3.68 17.25
CA ARG A 184 4.42 -4.45 18.49
C ARG A 184 4.84 -5.92 18.40
N LEU A 185 5.04 -6.43 17.19
CA LEU A 185 5.44 -7.81 16.91
C LEU A 185 6.94 -7.95 16.63
N LEU A 186 7.71 -6.88 16.77
CA LEU A 186 9.14 -6.92 16.60
C LEU A 186 9.80 -7.76 17.70
N THR A 187 10.70 -8.64 17.28
CA THR A 187 11.55 -9.49 18.12
C THR A 187 12.98 -9.43 17.60
N GLU A 188 13.96 -9.86 18.40
CA GLU A 188 15.34 -9.94 17.94
C GLU A 188 15.49 -10.79 16.68
N ASP A 189 14.76 -11.91 16.61
CA ASP A 189 14.88 -12.84 15.49
C ASP A 189 14.32 -12.27 14.19
N ASN A 190 13.15 -11.62 14.23
CA ASN A 190 12.61 -11.04 13.01
C ASN A 190 13.36 -9.77 12.58
N ILE A 191 13.94 -8.99 13.51
CA ILE A 191 14.83 -7.87 13.16
C ILE A 191 16.12 -8.40 12.51
N LYS A 192 16.72 -9.48 13.03
CA LYS A 192 17.88 -10.13 12.37
C LYS A 192 17.53 -10.56 10.95
N ALA A 193 16.39 -11.21 10.75
CA ALA A 193 15.94 -11.62 9.41
C ALA A 193 15.69 -10.41 8.48
N ILE A 194 15.11 -9.32 8.99
CA ILE A 194 14.93 -8.07 8.24
C ILE A 194 16.27 -7.45 7.84
N ASN A 195 17.29 -7.53 8.69
CA ASN A 195 18.63 -7.02 8.41
C ASN A 195 19.36 -7.76 7.28
N GLU A 196 18.95 -8.98 6.96
CA GLU A 196 19.46 -9.75 5.81
C GLU A 196 18.81 -9.33 4.48
N ILE A 197 17.68 -8.61 4.53
CA ILE A 197 16.94 -8.15 3.35
C ILE A 197 17.56 -6.83 2.85
N LYS A 198 17.66 -6.67 1.54
CA LYS A 198 17.95 -5.36 0.94
C LYS A 198 16.72 -4.47 1.06
N VAL A 199 16.51 -3.85 2.20
CA VAL A 199 15.34 -3.01 2.46
C VAL A 199 15.47 -1.69 1.70
N LYS A 200 14.52 -1.41 0.79
CA LYS A 200 14.37 -0.11 0.13
C LYS A 200 13.66 0.87 1.04
N MET A 201 12.52 0.44 1.59
CA MET A 201 11.72 1.19 2.58
C MET A 201 11.10 0.21 3.57
N ILE A 202 11.11 0.57 4.83
CA ILE A 202 10.33 -0.11 5.87
C ILE A 202 9.37 0.89 6.49
N HIS A 203 8.14 0.47 6.67
CA HIS A 203 7.09 1.29 7.25
C HIS A 203 6.57 0.62 8.52
N PHE A 204 6.28 1.43 9.54
CA PHE A 204 5.50 1.07 10.72
C PHE A 204 4.38 2.07 10.89
N ALA A 205 3.49 1.86 11.84
CA ALA A 205 2.41 2.78 12.16
C ALA A 205 2.38 3.12 13.65
N TRP A 206 2.12 4.40 13.95
CA TRP A 206 1.83 4.87 15.30
C TRP A 206 0.52 5.67 15.27
N ASP A 207 -0.59 4.95 15.18
CA ASP A 207 -1.91 5.55 14.99
C ASP A 207 -2.52 6.06 16.30
N ASN A 208 -2.37 5.32 17.39
CA ASN A 208 -2.86 5.72 18.70
C ASN A 208 -1.74 6.38 19.53
N PRO A 209 -1.85 7.68 19.85
CA PRO A 209 -0.82 8.38 20.64
C PRO A 209 -0.65 7.82 22.07
N ARG A 210 -1.68 7.13 22.58
CA ARG A 210 -1.68 6.53 23.93
C ARG A 210 -1.10 5.13 23.97
N ASP A 211 -0.74 4.57 22.83
CA ASP A 211 -0.07 3.25 22.77
C ASP A 211 1.44 3.41 23.02
N GLU A 212 1.83 3.37 24.28
CA GLU A 212 3.22 3.49 24.70
C GLU A 212 4.11 2.30 24.27
N SER A 213 3.52 1.22 23.79
CA SER A 213 4.30 0.09 23.30
C SER A 213 5.01 0.43 21.99
N ILE A 214 4.42 1.30 21.16
CA ILE A 214 4.98 1.66 19.86
C ILE A 214 6.32 2.39 19.98
N PRO A 215 6.47 3.50 20.72
CA PRO A 215 7.76 4.18 20.83
C PRO A 215 8.84 3.27 21.43
N ARG A 216 8.51 2.42 22.41
CA ARG A 216 9.47 1.43 22.97
C ARG A 216 9.95 0.44 21.91
N GLN A 217 9.04 -0.08 21.09
CA GLN A 217 9.37 -1.04 20.03
C GLN A 217 10.12 -0.38 18.87
N LEU A 218 9.81 0.87 18.54
CA LEU A 218 10.56 1.62 17.57
C LEU A 218 12.00 1.88 18.05
N GLN A 219 12.19 2.23 19.31
CA GLN A 219 13.53 2.36 19.89
C GLN A 219 14.28 1.03 19.87
N PHE A 220 13.62 -0.08 20.29
CA PHE A 220 14.18 -1.43 20.23
C PHE A 220 14.63 -1.80 18.80
N PHE A 221 13.83 -1.43 17.77
CA PHE A 221 14.21 -1.63 16.37
C PHE A 221 15.38 -0.74 15.96
N ALA A 222 15.36 0.55 16.33
CA ALA A 222 16.42 1.50 15.96
C ALA A 222 17.81 1.08 16.47
N GLU A 223 17.87 0.48 17.65
CA GLU A 223 19.12 -0.03 18.27
C GLU A 223 19.69 -1.28 17.58
N ARG A 224 18.85 -2.04 16.85
CA ARG A 224 19.21 -3.39 16.32
C ARG A 224 19.21 -3.48 14.81
N THR A 225 18.63 -2.47 14.13
CA THR A 225 18.53 -2.48 12.66
C THR A 225 19.83 -2.07 11.99
N SER A 226 20.13 -2.71 10.85
CA SER A 226 21.20 -2.30 9.93
C SER A 226 20.75 -1.20 8.94
N ILE A 227 19.49 -0.75 8.99
CA ILE A 227 18.95 0.30 8.11
C ILE A 227 19.29 1.68 8.71
N TRP A 228 20.51 2.16 8.50
CA TRP A 228 21.01 3.41 9.09
C TRP A 228 20.37 4.69 8.52
N ASP A 229 19.95 4.66 7.25
CA ASP A 229 19.30 5.82 6.63
C ASP A 229 17.87 5.96 7.17
N TYR A 230 17.65 6.98 8.04
CA TYR A 230 16.35 7.27 8.62
C TYR A 230 15.25 7.51 7.57
N ARG A 231 15.60 7.95 6.35
CA ARG A 231 14.66 8.15 5.23
C ARG A 231 14.03 6.86 4.74
N ARG A 232 14.64 5.72 5.05
CA ARG A 232 14.12 4.38 4.76
C ARG A 232 13.27 3.81 5.88
N ARG A 233 13.21 4.46 7.06
CA ARG A 233 12.44 4.05 8.24
C ARG A 233 11.26 4.98 8.41
N ARG A 234 10.15 4.72 7.72
CA ARG A 234 8.99 5.60 7.72
C ARG A 234 7.93 5.13 8.72
N ILE A 235 7.31 6.10 9.39
CA ILE A 235 6.22 5.84 10.33
C ILE A 235 4.96 6.55 9.86
N TYR A 236 3.90 5.79 9.60
CA TYR A 236 2.57 6.32 9.36
C TYR A 236 1.96 6.82 10.67
N LEU A 237 1.44 8.03 10.67
CA LEU A 237 0.76 8.66 11.79
C LEU A 237 -0.67 8.98 11.39
N LEU A 238 -1.63 8.26 11.96
CA LEU A 238 -3.03 8.64 11.80
C LEU A 238 -3.33 9.85 12.70
N THR A 239 -3.90 10.89 12.11
CA THR A 239 -4.33 12.12 12.77
C THR A 239 -5.82 12.36 12.57
N ASN A 240 -6.44 13.22 13.36
CA ASN A 240 -7.85 13.54 13.27
C ASN A 240 -8.80 12.35 13.57
N TYR A 241 -8.35 11.38 14.37
CA TYR A 241 -9.16 10.24 14.81
C TYR A 241 -9.15 10.08 16.34
N TRP A 242 -8.01 9.73 16.92
CA TRP A 242 -7.86 9.54 18.36
C TRP A 242 -7.01 10.62 19.02
N SER A 243 -6.34 11.46 18.23
CA SER A 243 -5.31 12.37 18.69
C SER A 243 -5.76 13.83 18.68
N THR A 244 -5.21 14.58 19.60
CA THR A 244 -5.17 16.05 19.56
C THR A 244 -3.99 16.52 18.72
N HIS A 245 -4.01 17.78 18.28
CA HIS A 245 -2.89 18.38 17.56
C HIS A 245 -1.56 18.35 18.35
N ALA A 246 -1.63 18.55 19.67
CA ALA A 246 -0.46 18.48 20.55
C ALA A 246 0.15 17.06 20.58
N GLU A 247 -0.70 16.02 20.66
CA GLU A 247 -0.25 14.63 20.58
C GLU A 247 0.33 14.28 19.19
N ASP A 248 -0.22 14.87 18.13
CA ASP A 248 0.30 14.69 16.76
C ASP A 248 1.71 15.30 16.62
N LEU A 249 1.90 16.54 17.09
CA LEU A 249 3.21 17.20 17.11
C LEU A 249 4.23 16.44 17.96
N HIS A 250 3.81 15.98 19.16
CA HIS A 250 4.67 15.18 20.02
C HIS A 250 5.21 13.94 19.30
N ARG A 251 4.33 13.17 18.61
CA ARG A 251 4.75 11.98 17.84
C ARG A 251 5.69 12.34 16.70
N VAL A 252 5.42 13.44 15.97
CA VAL A 252 6.28 13.90 14.87
C VAL A 252 7.67 14.26 15.36
N TYR A 253 7.77 15.03 16.46
CA TYR A 253 9.06 15.44 17.02
C TYR A 253 9.81 14.24 17.60
N TRP A 254 9.13 13.39 18.34
CA TRP A 254 9.73 12.17 18.88
C TRP A 254 10.34 11.30 17.77
N LEU A 255 9.61 11.08 16.67
CA LEU A 255 10.10 10.31 15.54
C LEU A 255 11.32 10.93 14.87
N ARG A 256 11.34 12.27 14.72
CA ARG A 256 12.48 12.98 14.18
C ARG A 256 13.72 12.78 15.05
N GLU A 257 13.59 12.92 16.36
CA GLU A 257 14.69 12.75 17.31
C GLU A 257 15.25 11.33 17.34
N HIS A 258 14.38 10.33 17.13
CA HIS A 258 14.76 8.92 17.15
C HIS A 258 15.12 8.36 15.76
N GLY A 259 15.34 9.23 14.77
CA GLY A 259 15.83 8.83 13.45
C GLY A 259 14.80 8.06 12.63
N TYR A 260 13.54 8.49 12.65
CA TYR A 260 12.46 8.03 11.79
C TYR A 260 11.94 9.14 10.87
N ASP A 261 11.39 8.74 9.72
CA ASP A 261 10.74 9.64 8.75
C ASP A 261 9.22 9.61 8.96
N PRO A 262 8.61 10.58 9.69
CA PRO A 262 7.17 10.59 9.91
C PRO A 262 6.41 10.85 8.61
N TYR A 263 5.22 10.24 8.48
CA TYR A 263 4.29 10.48 7.39
C TYR A 263 2.87 10.59 7.93
N VAL A 264 2.27 11.77 7.82
CA VAL A 264 0.95 12.09 8.38
C VAL A 264 -0.16 11.65 7.43
N MET A 265 -1.04 10.81 7.93
CA MET A 265 -2.29 10.40 7.30
C MET A 265 -3.46 11.03 8.05
N ILE A 266 -4.36 11.70 7.33
CA ILE A 266 -5.50 12.37 7.94
C ILE A 266 -6.74 11.50 7.76
N TYR A 267 -7.36 11.09 8.86
CA TYR A 267 -8.70 10.51 8.84
C TYR A 267 -9.72 11.58 8.46
N ASP A 268 -10.62 11.26 7.52
CA ASP A 268 -11.64 12.20 7.01
C ASP A 268 -11.04 13.58 6.63
N LYS A 269 -10.13 13.55 5.67
CA LYS A 269 -9.34 14.73 5.25
C LYS A 269 -10.23 15.91 4.80
N GLN A 270 -11.41 15.64 4.27
CA GLN A 270 -12.32 16.69 3.77
C GLN A 270 -12.81 17.57 4.93
N ASN A 271 -13.12 16.96 6.06
CA ASN A 271 -13.63 17.62 7.26
C ASN A 271 -12.53 17.97 8.30
N ALA A 272 -11.28 17.64 8.00
CA ALA A 272 -10.17 17.86 8.94
C ALA A 272 -9.90 19.35 9.20
N PRO A 273 -9.51 19.75 10.42
CA PRO A 273 -9.10 21.10 10.75
C PRO A 273 -7.97 21.62 9.83
N ARG A 274 -7.96 22.94 9.61
CA ARG A 274 -6.90 23.58 8.79
C ARG A 274 -5.50 23.29 9.36
N GLU A 275 -5.39 23.26 10.68
CA GLU A 275 -4.13 22.99 11.37
C GLU A 275 -3.60 21.57 11.07
N THR A 276 -4.47 20.56 11.09
CA THR A 276 -4.11 19.18 10.72
C THR A 276 -3.65 19.07 9.27
N ARG A 277 -4.31 19.78 8.34
CA ARG A 277 -3.89 19.84 6.93
C ARG A 277 -2.54 20.55 6.76
N ARG A 278 -2.27 21.60 7.54
CA ARG A 278 -0.95 22.28 7.58
C ARG A 278 0.12 21.34 8.14
N LEU A 279 -0.18 20.58 9.20
CA LEU A 279 0.72 19.58 9.76
C LEU A 279 1.08 18.52 8.70
N GLN A 280 0.09 17.96 8.01
CA GLN A 280 0.35 17.02 6.93
C GLN A 280 1.26 17.60 5.85
N ARG A 281 1.00 18.84 5.41
CA ARG A 281 1.81 19.50 4.37
C ARG A 281 3.25 19.73 4.84
N TRP A 282 3.43 20.18 6.07
CA TRP A 282 4.75 20.37 6.65
C TRP A 282 5.54 19.07 6.73
N VAL A 283 4.95 18.01 7.29
CA VAL A 283 5.63 16.72 7.51
C VAL A 283 5.87 15.97 6.21
N ASN A 284 4.87 15.91 5.32
CA ASN A 284 4.93 15.04 4.14
C ASN A 284 5.75 15.66 2.99
N ASN A 285 5.87 17.00 2.93
CA ASN A 285 6.82 17.64 2.04
C ASN A 285 8.22 17.60 2.66
N LYS A 286 9.04 16.68 2.22
CA LYS A 286 10.34 16.39 2.82
C LYS A 286 11.37 17.54 2.68
N ILE A 287 11.21 18.43 1.72
CA ILE A 287 12.04 19.64 1.61
C ILE A 287 11.66 20.59 2.75
N ILE A 288 10.38 20.89 2.90
CA ILE A 288 9.87 21.75 3.97
C ILE A 288 10.23 21.18 5.34
N PHE A 289 9.96 19.88 5.56
CA PHE A 289 10.21 19.23 6.85
C PHE A 289 11.66 19.27 7.30
N ARG A 290 12.60 19.25 6.35
CA ARG A 290 14.04 19.34 6.65
C ARG A 290 14.54 20.77 6.85
N SER A 291 13.95 21.75 6.13
CA SER A 291 14.36 23.15 6.20
C SER A 291 13.67 23.95 7.31
N CYS A 292 12.54 23.43 7.84
CA CYS A 292 11.77 24.06 8.90
C CYS A 292 11.65 23.07 10.08
N GLU A 293 12.41 23.32 11.15
CA GLU A 293 12.51 22.38 12.26
C GLU A 293 11.26 22.36 13.14
N ARG A 294 10.61 23.50 13.30
CA ARG A 294 9.45 23.65 14.17
C ARG A 294 8.21 23.97 13.36
N PHE A 295 7.09 23.37 13.75
CA PHE A 295 5.80 23.59 13.10
C PHE A 295 5.33 25.04 13.23
N GLU A 296 5.62 25.69 14.36
CA GLU A 296 5.29 27.09 14.64
C GLU A 296 5.94 28.06 13.62
N ASP A 297 7.13 27.72 13.11
CA ASP A 297 7.87 28.52 12.13
C ASP A 297 7.37 28.28 10.68
N TYR A 298 6.56 27.27 10.47
CA TYR A 298 6.00 26.96 9.16
C TYR A 298 4.83 27.87 8.82
N LYS A 299 5.03 28.78 7.84
CA LYS A 299 4.05 29.78 7.40
C LYS A 299 3.16 29.35 6.23
N GLY A 300 3.09 28.05 5.89
CA GLY A 300 2.40 27.53 4.72
C GLY A 300 0.90 27.34 4.82
#